data_910c9ad434f8e2bc2dc5ff902bfe2f05
#
_entry.id   910c9ad434f8e2bc2dc5ff902bfe2f05
#
_cell.length_a   1.000
_cell.length_b   1.000
_cell.length_c   1.000
_cell.angle_alpha   90.00
_cell.angle_beta   90.00
_cell.angle_gamma   90.00
#
_symmetry.space_group_name_H-M   'P 1'
#
loop_
_entity.id
_entity.type
_entity.pdbx_description
1 polymer ?
#
loop_
_entity_poly.entity_id
_entity_poly.type
_entity_poly.pdbx_seq_one_letter_code
_entity_poly.pdbx_strand_id
1 'polypeptide(L)'
;MVLENNLSLVKKVNRLLNWGHWFSFFNILLALAVTSVYWLAEPLPVSFIGWLYLPLNWIGHTAFLCFMFFILTIFPISLVFPYQRHVRGLAAILATVALIVLIFDAYVYANLGYHVGSASLDQAAELLRQQIVTNLRNFILIVVTVAALLLAVELTLSNFCWKKIERLKKSAIATPLFVLFIGSFMLSHLLHVYADANVKYDVTRQDNVLPLSYPATAKTFLARYQLIDLNKQSQIQLDKLSLPQQFSYQHNMVCQETTASRSTLLLVTDNFSPELVKHLAGAGLRPLEQHFAPVSTVEALLNLLYSKFMIEQNAQQQLQTAPSWLAQLPEGRISISRSAETEVAQLPWLNVAAPAQYSIVFDNTPYQHWQSYSQFANIVVLGLSGSHKQFSLAPATVWSNWAALRQLQPHQVTQHLDWLPTLLAQAGCQSQTTWPGDNLLHPRVLPKLNISGGEIISFKKDKMVILRADGSYGVWSAGTLVPLNDRLDLPMLTDALKRIEQSTE
;
A
#
# COMPACT_ATOMS: atom_id res chain seq x y z
N MET A 1 -6.19 -24.51 -59.43
CA MET A 1 -6.83 -24.87 -58.12
C MET A 1 -5.98 -24.51 -56.91
N VAL A 2 -4.69 -24.87 -56.84
CA VAL A 2 -3.81 -24.51 -55.68
C VAL A 2 -3.57 -23.01 -55.58
N LEU A 3 -3.35 -22.31 -56.69
CA LEU A 3 -3.11 -20.84 -56.75
C LEU A 3 -4.38 -20.03 -56.37
N GLU A 4 -5.57 -20.47 -56.77
CA GLU A 4 -6.84 -19.82 -56.41
C GLU A 4 -7.17 -19.98 -54.92
N ASN A 5 -6.90 -21.16 -54.31
CA ASN A 5 -7.04 -21.37 -52.86
C ASN A 5 -6.09 -20.49 -52.05
N ASN A 6 -4.84 -20.32 -52.47
CA ASN A 6 -3.86 -19.43 -51.82
C ASN A 6 -4.25 -17.95 -51.92
N LEU A 7 -4.75 -17.49 -53.07
CA LEU A 7 -5.25 -16.12 -53.23
C LEU A 7 -6.49 -15.85 -52.35
N SER A 8 -7.38 -16.83 -52.18
CA SER A 8 -8.53 -16.73 -51.31
C SER A 8 -8.12 -16.68 -49.81
N LEU A 9 -7.08 -17.42 -49.42
CA LEU A 9 -6.55 -17.47 -48.10
C LEU A 9 -5.84 -16.15 -47.73
N VAL A 10 -5.00 -15.61 -48.61
CA VAL A 10 -4.35 -14.30 -48.45
C VAL A 10 -5.38 -13.17 -48.29
N LYS A 11 -6.46 -13.16 -49.08
CA LYS A 11 -7.56 -12.18 -48.93
C LYS A 11 -8.27 -12.29 -47.57
N LYS A 12 -8.49 -13.52 -47.09
CA LYS A 12 -9.11 -13.75 -45.76
C LYS A 12 -8.23 -13.25 -44.61
N VAL A 13 -6.92 -13.56 -44.65
CA VAL A 13 -5.93 -13.11 -43.69
C VAL A 13 -5.83 -11.58 -43.70
N ASN A 14 -5.64 -10.96 -44.87
CA ASN A 14 -5.57 -9.50 -44.96
C ASN A 14 -6.81 -8.78 -44.44
N ARG A 15 -7.99 -9.37 -44.63
CA ARG A 15 -9.23 -8.83 -44.06
C ARG A 15 -9.25 -8.93 -42.55
N LEU A 16 -8.78 -10.06 -41.98
CA LEU A 16 -8.64 -10.25 -40.53
C LEU A 16 -7.62 -9.28 -39.93
N LEU A 17 -6.48 -9.05 -40.57
CA LEU A 17 -5.46 -8.11 -40.13
C LEU A 17 -6.00 -6.67 -40.10
N ASN A 18 -6.67 -6.24 -41.17
CA ASN A 18 -7.28 -4.90 -41.21
C ASN A 18 -8.38 -4.74 -40.12
N TRP A 19 -9.18 -5.78 -39.89
CA TRP A 19 -10.15 -5.81 -38.80
C TRP A 19 -9.45 -5.72 -37.44
N GLY A 20 -8.40 -6.52 -37.24
CA GLY A 20 -7.64 -6.58 -36.00
C GLY A 20 -7.01 -5.24 -35.62
N HIS A 21 -6.46 -4.49 -36.57
CA HIS A 21 -5.93 -3.15 -36.31
C HIS A 21 -7.00 -2.19 -35.76
N TRP A 22 -8.20 -2.16 -36.35
CA TRP A 22 -9.28 -1.31 -35.88
C TRP A 22 -9.89 -1.80 -34.55
N PHE A 23 -9.97 -3.10 -34.38
CA PHE A 23 -10.39 -3.70 -33.11
C PHE A 23 -9.42 -3.35 -31.98
N SER A 24 -8.11 -3.47 -32.20
CA SER A 24 -7.09 -3.06 -31.26
C SER A 24 -7.14 -1.57 -30.97
N PHE A 25 -7.39 -0.72 -31.96
CA PHE A 25 -7.55 0.71 -31.75
C PHE A 25 -8.67 1.04 -30.76
N PHE A 26 -9.86 0.44 -30.93
CA PHE A 26 -10.96 0.65 -29.99
C PHE A 26 -10.66 0.09 -28.61
N ASN A 27 -9.93 -1.02 -28.53
CA ASN A 27 -9.44 -1.56 -27.27
C ASN A 27 -8.41 -0.64 -26.58
N ILE A 28 -7.57 0.08 -27.32
CA ILE A 28 -6.70 1.12 -26.76
C ILE A 28 -7.54 2.21 -26.07
N LEU A 29 -8.64 2.65 -26.68
CA LEU A 29 -9.51 3.66 -26.07
C LEU A 29 -10.16 3.16 -24.77
N LEU A 30 -10.61 1.90 -24.73
CA LEU A 30 -11.14 1.28 -23.52
C LEU A 30 -10.06 1.14 -22.44
N ALA A 31 -8.87 0.69 -22.82
CA ALA A 31 -7.74 0.56 -21.90
C ALA A 31 -7.29 1.93 -21.36
N LEU A 32 -7.28 2.99 -22.18
CA LEU A 32 -7.03 4.36 -21.71
C LEU A 32 -8.05 4.79 -20.67
N ALA A 33 -9.34 4.49 -20.86
CA ALA A 33 -10.36 4.79 -19.87
C ALA A 33 -10.11 4.06 -18.53
N VAL A 34 -9.70 2.79 -18.57
CA VAL A 34 -9.37 2.03 -17.36
C VAL A 34 -8.08 2.54 -16.71
N THR A 35 -7.04 2.77 -17.50
CA THR A 35 -5.72 3.21 -16.98
C THR A 35 -5.72 4.65 -16.45
N SER A 36 -6.77 5.45 -16.71
CA SER A 36 -6.93 6.75 -16.07
C SER A 36 -7.04 6.65 -14.54
N VAL A 37 -7.52 5.52 -14.01
CA VAL A 37 -7.63 5.26 -12.56
C VAL A 37 -6.28 5.35 -11.86
N TYR A 38 -5.20 4.92 -12.50
CA TYR A 38 -3.86 5.01 -11.91
C TYR A 38 -3.44 6.47 -11.65
N TRP A 39 -3.76 7.38 -12.57
CA TRP A 39 -3.45 8.79 -12.42
C TRP A 39 -4.33 9.50 -11.40
N LEU A 40 -5.56 9.03 -11.20
CA LEU A 40 -6.44 9.54 -10.15
C LEU A 40 -5.99 9.12 -8.75
N ALA A 41 -5.21 8.04 -8.64
CA ALA A 41 -4.64 7.53 -7.39
C ALA A 41 -3.30 8.18 -7.03
N GLU A 42 -2.69 8.97 -7.92
CA GLU A 42 -1.38 9.59 -7.72
C GLU A 42 -1.47 11.11 -7.58
N PRO A 43 -0.54 11.73 -6.82
CA PRO A 43 -0.41 13.18 -6.82
C PRO A 43 -0.09 13.72 -8.21
N LEU A 44 -0.75 14.80 -8.59
CA LEU A 44 -0.54 15.42 -9.90
C LEU A 44 0.87 16.02 -10.01
N PRO A 45 1.47 16.05 -11.23
CA PRO A 45 2.75 16.69 -11.44
C PRO A 45 2.71 18.19 -11.12
N VAL A 46 3.81 18.71 -10.58
CA VAL A 46 3.95 20.14 -10.28
C VAL A 46 4.66 20.90 -11.41
N SER A 47 5.63 20.24 -12.07
CA SER A 47 6.42 20.87 -13.13
C SER A 47 5.74 20.78 -14.49
N PHE A 48 6.04 21.75 -15.39
CA PHE A 48 5.57 21.72 -16.77
C PHE A 48 6.03 20.43 -17.50
N ILE A 49 7.25 19.95 -17.25
CA ILE A 49 7.78 18.71 -17.87
C ILE A 49 7.01 17.50 -17.37
N GLY A 50 6.66 17.44 -16.07
CA GLY A 50 5.83 16.38 -15.50
C GLY A 50 4.43 16.36 -16.13
N TRP A 51 3.81 17.51 -16.30
CA TRP A 51 2.52 17.65 -16.98
C TRP A 51 2.56 17.25 -18.46
N LEU A 52 3.67 17.51 -19.15
CA LEU A 52 3.84 17.08 -20.54
C LEU A 52 4.08 15.57 -20.62
N TYR A 53 4.89 15.03 -19.70
CA TYR A 53 5.22 13.61 -19.66
C TYR A 53 4.00 12.72 -19.40
N LEU A 54 3.13 13.10 -18.48
CA LEU A 54 1.96 12.34 -18.05
C LEU A 54 1.08 11.85 -19.23
N PRO A 55 0.49 12.72 -20.07
CA PRO A 55 -0.36 12.27 -21.16
C PRO A 55 0.42 11.52 -22.25
N LEU A 56 1.67 11.88 -22.49
CA LEU A 56 2.50 11.20 -23.48
C LEU A 56 2.82 9.77 -23.05
N ASN A 57 3.19 9.58 -21.77
CA ASN A 57 3.45 8.26 -21.22
C ASN A 57 2.15 7.43 -21.17
N TRP A 58 1.06 8.01 -20.68
CA TRP A 58 -0.23 7.34 -20.59
C TRP A 58 -0.71 6.83 -21.96
N ILE A 59 -0.78 7.69 -22.97
CA ILE A 59 -1.24 7.34 -24.32
C ILE A 59 -0.26 6.36 -24.98
N GLY A 60 1.04 6.67 -24.97
CA GLY A 60 2.05 5.86 -25.64
C GLY A 60 2.19 4.48 -25.03
N HIS A 61 2.31 4.38 -23.71
CA HIS A 61 2.50 3.11 -23.02
C HIS A 61 1.25 2.21 -23.09
N THR A 62 0.05 2.76 -22.86
CA THR A 62 -1.21 1.99 -22.96
C THR A 62 -1.42 1.48 -24.37
N ALA A 63 -1.15 2.30 -25.40
CA ALA A 63 -1.22 1.87 -26.80
C ALA A 63 -0.20 0.76 -27.11
N PHE A 64 1.03 0.90 -26.61
CA PHE A 64 2.07 -0.13 -26.74
C PHE A 64 1.64 -1.46 -26.12
N LEU A 65 1.12 -1.46 -24.91
CA LEU A 65 0.66 -2.69 -24.22
C LEU A 65 -0.48 -3.38 -24.99
N CYS A 66 -1.49 -2.63 -25.44
CA CYS A 66 -2.59 -3.18 -26.22
C CYS A 66 -2.11 -3.75 -27.56
N PHE A 67 -1.17 -3.06 -28.20
CA PHE A 67 -0.60 -3.51 -29.48
C PHE A 67 0.26 -4.76 -29.31
N MET A 68 1.07 -4.81 -28.25
CA MET A 68 1.85 -6.01 -27.91
C MET A 68 0.95 -7.20 -27.59
N PHE A 69 -0.14 -6.98 -26.86
CA PHE A 69 -1.13 -8.02 -26.61
C PHE A 69 -1.75 -8.54 -27.92
N PHE A 70 -2.10 -7.64 -28.84
CA PHE A 70 -2.60 -8.01 -30.16
C PHE A 70 -1.58 -8.85 -30.95
N ILE A 71 -0.32 -8.41 -31.01
CA ILE A 71 0.75 -9.11 -31.73
C ILE A 71 1.01 -10.49 -31.15
N LEU A 72 0.99 -10.64 -29.83
CA LEU A 72 1.33 -11.90 -29.17
C LEU A 72 0.17 -12.90 -29.16
N THR A 73 -1.09 -12.45 -29.31
CA THR A 73 -2.27 -13.30 -29.20
C THR A 73 -3.05 -13.40 -30.51
N ILE A 74 -3.69 -12.33 -30.92
CA ILE A 74 -4.68 -12.32 -32.02
C ILE A 74 -3.99 -12.47 -33.38
N PHE A 75 -2.85 -11.83 -33.58
CA PHE A 75 -2.12 -11.86 -34.85
C PHE A 75 -1.66 -13.29 -35.21
N PRO A 76 -0.99 -14.08 -34.35
CA PRO A 76 -0.59 -15.44 -34.66
C PRO A 76 -1.80 -16.36 -34.93
N ILE A 77 -2.85 -16.21 -34.12
CA ILE A 77 -4.09 -16.99 -34.31
C ILE A 77 -4.71 -16.68 -35.66
N SER A 78 -4.69 -15.42 -36.11
CA SER A 78 -5.24 -15.03 -37.40
C SER A 78 -4.46 -15.59 -38.59
N LEU A 79 -3.15 -15.85 -38.41
CA LEU A 79 -2.30 -16.46 -39.43
C LEU A 79 -2.48 -17.98 -39.53
N VAL A 80 -2.55 -18.65 -38.38
CA VAL A 80 -2.62 -20.12 -38.30
C VAL A 80 -4.05 -20.63 -38.57
N PHE A 81 -5.05 -19.93 -38.04
CA PHE A 81 -6.47 -20.33 -38.12
C PHE A 81 -7.34 -19.22 -38.71
N PRO A 82 -7.35 -18.97 -40.03
CA PRO A 82 -8.04 -17.83 -40.63
C PRO A 82 -9.56 -18.02 -40.71
N TYR A 83 -10.18 -18.63 -39.69
CA TYR A 83 -11.62 -18.81 -39.54
C TYR A 83 -12.23 -17.53 -38.98
N GLN A 84 -12.66 -16.63 -39.85
CA GLN A 84 -13.04 -15.25 -39.52
C GLN A 84 -14.04 -15.12 -38.35
N ARG A 85 -15.07 -15.99 -38.26
CA ARG A 85 -16.08 -15.94 -37.19
C ARG A 85 -15.48 -16.34 -35.84
N HIS A 86 -14.67 -17.39 -35.80
CA HIS A 86 -14.08 -17.92 -34.58
C HIS A 86 -12.99 -17.00 -34.04
N VAL A 87 -12.10 -16.50 -34.92
CA VAL A 87 -11.05 -15.55 -34.53
C VAL A 87 -11.63 -14.29 -33.91
N ARG A 88 -12.71 -13.73 -34.50
CA ARG A 88 -13.35 -12.53 -33.97
C ARG A 88 -14.02 -12.76 -32.61
N GLY A 89 -14.67 -13.92 -32.42
CA GLY A 89 -15.26 -14.30 -31.13
C GLY A 89 -14.20 -14.53 -30.07
N LEU A 90 -13.14 -15.28 -30.41
CA LEU A 90 -12.01 -15.52 -29.52
C LEU A 90 -11.28 -14.23 -29.13
N ALA A 91 -11.06 -13.32 -30.09
CA ALA A 91 -10.46 -12.03 -29.82
C ALA A 91 -11.29 -11.18 -28.84
N ALA A 92 -12.61 -11.17 -28.98
CA ALA A 92 -13.49 -10.48 -28.05
C ALA A 92 -13.40 -11.07 -26.63
N ILE A 93 -13.32 -12.39 -26.50
CA ILE A 93 -13.13 -13.06 -25.20
C ILE A 93 -11.77 -12.71 -24.60
N LEU A 94 -10.69 -12.81 -25.39
CA LEU A 94 -9.33 -12.47 -24.90
C LEU A 94 -9.22 -11.00 -24.50
N ALA A 95 -9.81 -10.08 -25.27
CA ALA A 95 -9.83 -8.65 -24.91
C ALA A 95 -10.63 -8.41 -23.63
N THR A 96 -11.80 -9.09 -23.47
CA THR A 96 -12.57 -9.01 -22.21
C THR A 96 -11.75 -9.47 -21.01
N VAL A 97 -11.05 -10.61 -21.11
CA VAL A 97 -10.19 -11.12 -20.03
C VAL A 97 -9.07 -10.13 -19.73
N ALA A 98 -8.40 -9.59 -20.77
CA ALA A 98 -7.34 -8.61 -20.59
C ALA A 98 -7.84 -7.33 -19.89
N LEU A 99 -9.02 -6.82 -20.26
CA LEU A 99 -9.62 -5.66 -19.60
C LEU A 99 -10.05 -5.96 -18.15
N ILE A 100 -10.55 -7.16 -17.86
CA ILE A 100 -10.86 -7.57 -16.48
C ILE A 100 -9.59 -7.59 -15.63
N VAL A 101 -8.50 -8.17 -16.15
CA VAL A 101 -7.21 -8.19 -15.46
C VAL A 101 -6.69 -6.76 -15.24
N LEU A 102 -6.83 -5.89 -16.23
CA LEU A 102 -6.42 -4.49 -16.12
C LEU A 102 -7.28 -3.72 -15.10
N ILE A 103 -8.59 -3.95 -15.07
CA ILE A 103 -9.49 -3.35 -14.06
C ILE A 103 -9.14 -3.84 -12.66
N PHE A 104 -8.83 -5.14 -12.52
CA PHE A 104 -8.41 -5.70 -11.25
C PHE A 104 -7.08 -5.09 -10.77
N ASP A 105 -6.09 -4.97 -11.65
CA ASP A 105 -4.83 -4.34 -11.34
C ASP A 105 -5.03 -2.85 -10.97
N ALA A 106 -5.87 -2.11 -11.69
CA ALA A 106 -6.21 -0.72 -11.37
C ALA A 106 -6.89 -0.60 -9.99
N TYR A 107 -7.77 -1.55 -9.64
CA TYR A 107 -8.38 -1.60 -8.32
C TYR A 107 -7.36 -1.86 -7.22
N VAL A 108 -6.43 -2.82 -7.43
CA VAL A 108 -5.34 -3.10 -6.50
C VAL A 108 -4.44 -1.88 -6.34
N TYR A 109 -4.06 -1.25 -7.45
CA TYR A 109 -3.22 -0.05 -7.44
C TYR A 109 -3.87 1.12 -6.69
N ALA A 110 -5.15 1.38 -6.92
CA ALA A 110 -5.87 2.46 -6.23
C ALA A 110 -5.95 2.25 -4.71
N ASN A 111 -5.93 0.98 -4.23
CA ASN A 111 -6.01 0.67 -2.81
C ASN A 111 -4.64 0.47 -2.15
N LEU A 112 -3.66 -0.07 -2.88
CA LEU A 112 -2.36 -0.47 -2.33
C LEU A 112 -1.20 0.39 -2.84
N GLY A 113 -1.38 1.16 -3.93
CA GLY A 113 -0.34 2.00 -4.52
C GLY A 113 0.72 1.26 -5.33
N TYR A 114 0.51 -0.02 -5.66
CA TYR A 114 1.41 -0.81 -6.51
C TYR A 114 0.65 -1.86 -7.31
N HIS A 115 1.25 -2.32 -8.42
CA HIS A 115 0.65 -3.28 -9.34
C HIS A 115 0.67 -4.71 -8.82
N VAL A 116 -0.23 -5.54 -9.35
CA VAL A 116 -0.24 -6.99 -9.10
C VAL A 116 1.02 -7.62 -9.71
N GLY A 117 1.84 -8.19 -8.86
CA GLY A 117 3.09 -8.87 -9.23
C GLY A 117 3.40 -10.02 -8.29
N SER A 118 4.47 -10.78 -8.55
CA SER A 118 4.84 -11.92 -7.72
C SER A 118 5.08 -11.55 -6.25
N ALA A 119 5.59 -10.34 -5.98
CA ALA A 119 5.84 -9.84 -4.63
C ALA A 119 4.56 -9.32 -3.93
N SER A 120 3.52 -8.96 -4.68
CA SER A 120 2.28 -8.35 -4.16
C SER A 120 1.05 -9.25 -4.24
N LEU A 121 1.18 -10.48 -4.75
CA LEU A 121 0.06 -11.42 -4.90
C LEU A 121 -0.68 -11.69 -3.59
N ASP A 122 0.04 -11.81 -2.51
CA ASP A 122 -0.57 -12.09 -1.19
C ASP A 122 -1.45 -10.93 -0.71
N GLN A 123 -1.01 -9.67 -0.90
CA GLN A 123 -1.80 -8.49 -0.54
C GLN A 123 -3.01 -8.33 -1.45
N ALA A 124 -2.83 -8.54 -2.76
CA ALA A 124 -3.93 -8.50 -3.72
C ALA A 124 -4.97 -9.60 -3.41
N ALA A 125 -4.51 -10.80 -3.05
CA ALA A 125 -5.40 -11.91 -2.65
C ALA A 125 -6.13 -11.60 -1.33
N GLU A 126 -5.45 -10.99 -0.34
CA GLU A 126 -6.08 -10.62 0.92
C GLU A 126 -7.09 -9.47 0.74
N LEU A 127 -6.79 -8.50 -0.12
CA LEU A 127 -7.74 -7.45 -0.49
C LEU A 127 -9.03 -8.03 -1.09
N LEU A 128 -8.90 -9.00 -2.00
CA LEU A 128 -10.05 -9.73 -2.56
C LEU A 128 -10.79 -10.52 -1.49
N ARG A 129 -10.07 -11.24 -0.62
CA ARG A 129 -10.67 -12.02 0.46
C ARG A 129 -11.51 -11.16 1.39
N GLN A 130 -11.04 -9.97 1.76
CA GLN A 130 -11.81 -9.04 2.58
C GLN A 130 -13.11 -8.62 1.89
N GLN A 131 -13.08 -8.34 0.59
CA GLN A 131 -14.30 -8.03 -0.18
C GLN A 131 -15.27 -9.22 -0.23
N ILE A 132 -14.75 -10.43 -0.43
CA ILE A 132 -15.55 -11.67 -0.46
C ILE A 132 -16.19 -11.93 0.90
N VAL A 133 -15.43 -11.84 1.99
CA VAL A 133 -15.92 -12.11 3.35
C VAL A 133 -16.95 -11.07 3.79
N THR A 134 -16.73 -9.80 3.44
CA THR A 134 -17.63 -8.71 3.84
C THR A 134 -18.98 -8.80 3.13
N ASN A 135 -19.01 -9.09 1.84
CA ASN A 135 -20.26 -9.13 1.07
C ASN A 135 -20.16 -9.97 -0.23
N LEU A 136 -20.08 -11.29 -0.07
CA LEU A 136 -19.92 -12.24 -1.18
C LEU A 136 -20.95 -12.05 -2.31
N ARG A 137 -22.23 -11.82 -1.94
CA ARG A 137 -23.31 -11.68 -2.93
C ARG A 137 -23.09 -10.48 -3.85
N ASN A 138 -22.80 -9.33 -3.26
CA ASN A 138 -22.56 -8.10 -4.02
C ASN A 138 -21.26 -8.20 -4.84
N PHE A 139 -20.21 -8.80 -4.29
CA PHE A 139 -18.96 -9.04 -5.01
C PHE A 139 -19.20 -9.87 -6.28
N ILE A 140 -19.87 -11.02 -6.17
CA ILE A 140 -20.17 -11.87 -7.32
C ILE A 140 -21.03 -11.12 -8.34
N LEU A 141 -22.05 -10.40 -7.87
CA LEU A 141 -22.95 -9.65 -8.76
C LEU A 141 -22.19 -8.57 -9.54
N ILE A 142 -21.31 -7.83 -8.90
CA ILE A 142 -20.48 -6.81 -9.57
C ILE A 142 -19.55 -7.46 -10.60
N VAL A 143 -18.81 -8.50 -10.22
CA VAL A 143 -17.85 -9.17 -11.13
C VAL A 143 -18.57 -9.74 -12.36
N VAL A 144 -19.67 -10.44 -12.16
CA VAL A 144 -20.44 -11.03 -13.27
C VAL A 144 -21.04 -9.95 -14.16
N THR A 145 -21.58 -8.87 -13.58
CA THR A 145 -22.16 -7.76 -14.35
C THR A 145 -21.09 -7.05 -15.18
N VAL A 146 -19.95 -6.72 -14.58
CA VAL A 146 -18.83 -6.07 -15.29
C VAL A 146 -18.31 -6.97 -16.41
N ALA A 147 -18.11 -8.26 -16.15
CA ALA A 147 -17.65 -9.21 -17.17
C ALA A 147 -18.64 -9.35 -18.33
N ALA A 148 -19.94 -9.43 -18.04
CA ALA A 148 -20.98 -9.52 -19.06
C ALA A 148 -21.10 -8.24 -19.90
N LEU A 149 -20.99 -7.06 -19.27
CA LEU A 149 -20.99 -5.77 -19.97
C LEU A 149 -19.77 -5.62 -20.87
N LEU A 150 -18.57 -5.91 -20.36
CA LEU A 150 -17.34 -5.86 -21.16
C LEU A 150 -17.41 -6.82 -22.34
N LEU A 151 -17.85 -8.07 -22.14
CA LEU A 151 -18.00 -9.03 -23.23
C LEU A 151 -19.01 -8.56 -24.28
N ALA A 152 -20.12 -7.97 -23.87
CA ALA A 152 -21.11 -7.39 -24.78
C ALA A 152 -20.53 -6.22 -25.59
N VAL A 153 -19.75 -5.34 -24.96
CA VAL A 153 -19.03 -4.24 -25.62
C VAL A 153 -18.02 -4.80 -26.63
N GLU A 154 -17.19 -5.76 -26.22
CA GLU A 154 -16.15 -6.35 -27.08
C GLU A 154 -16.74 -7.10 -28.29
N LEU A 155 -17.80 -7.86 -28.09
CA LEU A 155 -18.50 -8.52 -29.21
C LEU A 155 -19.14 -7.50 -30.16
N THR A 156 -19.68 -6.42 -29.62
CA THR A 156 -20.27 -5.34 -30.42
C THR A 156 -19.19 -4.61 -31.22
N LEU A 157 -18.06 -4.24 -30.60
CA LEU A 157 -16.91 -3.61 -31.26
C LEU A 157 -16.30 -4.53 -32.34
N SER A 158 -16.09 -5.80 -32.01
CA SER A 158 -15.60 -6.81 -32.97
C SER A 158 -16.51 -6.89 -34.21
N ASN A 159 -17.83 -6.93 -33.99
CA ASN A 159 -18.79 -6.99 -35.09
C ASN A 159 -18.89 -5.66 -35.86
N PHE A 160 -18.83 -4.53 -35.15
CA PHE A 160 -18.80 -3.19 -35.76
C PHE A 160 -17.59 -3.01 -36.68
N CYS A 161 -16.38 -3.32 -36.20
CA CYS A 161 -15.15 -3.25 -36.99
C CYS A 161 -15.23 -4.13 -38.24
N TRP A 162 -15.82 -5.34 -38.10
CA TRP A 162 -16.00 -6.25 -39.23
C TRP A 162 -16.98 -5.74 -40.28
N LYS A 163 -18.12 -5.23 -39.85
CA LYS A 163 -19.17 -4.72 -40.75
C LYS A 163 -18.74 -3.43 -41.46
N LYS A 164 -17.94 -2.59 -40.80
CA LYS A 164 -17.53 -1.29 -41.30
C LYS A 164 -16.09 -1.24 -41.85
N ILE A 165 -15.46 -2.41 -42.04
CA ILE A 165 -14.02 -2.53 -42.39
C ILE A 165 -13.64 -1.74 -43.65
N GLU A 166 -14.45 -1.78 -44.70
CA GLU A 166 -14.17 -1.06 -45.93
C GLU A 166 -14.25 0.47 -45.76
N ARG A 167 -15.11 0.94 -44.89
CA ARG A 167 -15.20 2.38 -44.53
C ARG A 167 -14.05 2.79 -43.65
N LEU A 168 -13.73 1.98 -42.65
CA LEU A 168 -12.64 2.24 -41.72
C LEU A 168 -11.27 2.24 -42.43
N LYS A 169 -11.02 1.31 -43.35
CA LYS A 169 -9.81 1.23 -44.16
C LYS A 169 -9.57 2.49 -45.02
N LYS A 170 -10.64 3.14 -45.47
CA LYS A 170 -10.56 4.37 -46.28
C LYS A 170 -10.46 5.63 -45.41
N SER A 171 -10.51 5.50 -44.10
CA SER A 171 -10.48 6.61 -43.16
C SER A 171 -9.08 7.24 -43.12
N ALA A 172 -9.00 8.56 -43.32
CA ALA A 172 -7.75 9.33 -43.20
C ALA A 172 -7.23 9.42 -41.75
N ILE A 173 -8.01 8.96 -40.74
CA ILE A 173 -7.68 9.05 -39.30
C ILE A 173 -6.63 8.02 -38.89
N ALA A 174 -6.46 6.92 -39.63
CA ALA A 174 -5.53 5.85 -39.27
C ALA A 174 -4.07 6.33 -39.14
N THR A 175 -3.58 7.12 -40.11
CA THR A 175 -2.22 7.64 -40.11
C THR A 175 -1.93 8.60 -38.94
N PRO A 176 -2.73 9.65 -38.71
CA PRO A 176 -2.50 10.54 -37.56
C PRO A 176 -2.59 9.82 -36.21
N LEU A 177 -3.47 8.83 -36.05
CA LEU A 177 -3.54 8.03 -34.82
C LEU A 177 -2.28 7.17 -34.61
N PHE A 178 -1.79 6.55 -35.66
CA PHE A 178 -0.54 5.80 -35.61
C PHE A 178 0.64 6.69 -35.20
N VAL A 179 0.74 7.87 -35.84
CA VAL A 179 1.77 8.87 -35.49
C VAL A 179 1.61 9.35 -34.04
N LEU A 180 0.37 9.57 -33.57
CA LEU A 180 0.11 9.95 -32.18
C LEU A 180 0.64 8.89 -31.21
N PHE A 181 0.29 7.61 -31.40
CA PHE A 181 0.67 6.54 -30.47
C PHE A 181 2.19 6.31 -30.45
N ILE A 182 2.81 6.18 -31.62
CA ILE A 182 4.26 5.98 -31.71
C ILE A 182 5.01 7.24 -31.28
N GLY A 183 4.57 8.41 -31.70
CA GLY A 183 5.16 9.68 -31.32
C GLY A 183 5.09 9.91 -29.81
N SER A 184 3.94 9.65 -29.18
CA SER A 184 3.79 9.71 -27.73
C SER A 184 4.71 8.73 -27.01
N PHE A 185 4.80 7.49 -27.48
CA PHE A 185 5.69 6.47 -26.90
C PHE A 185 7.15 6.88 -27.00
N MET A 186 7.62 7.29 -28.17
CA MET A 186 9.01 7.71 -28.35
C MET A 186 9.33 8.98 -27.54
N LEU A 187 8.45 9.95 -27.57
CA LEU A 187 8.67 11.23 -26.87
C LEU A 187 8.65 11.06 -25.36
N SER A 188 7.78 10.19 -24.82
CA SER A 188 7.77 9.87 -23.38
C SER A 188 9.11 9.25 -22.95
N HIS A 189 9.66 8.31 -23.70
CA HIS A 189 10.96 7.71 -23.40
C HIS A 189 12.12 8.72 -23.50
N LEU A 190 12.10 9.62 -24.47
CA LEU A 190 13.13 10.68 -24.58
C LEU A 190 13.05 11.67 -23.41
N LEU A 191 11.83 12.08 -23.03
CA LEU A 191 11.61 12.94 -21.85
C LEU A 191 12.06 12.25 -20.57
N HIS A 192 11.81 10.94 -20.46
CA HIS A 192 12.24 10.18 -19.28
C HIS A 192 13.77 10.11 -19.19
N VAL A 193 14.48 9.79 -20.30
CA VAL A 193 15.96 9.80 -20.33
C VAL A 193 16.52 11.17 -19.92
N TYR A 194 15.92 12.25 -20.42
CA TYR A 194 16.30 13.61 -20.02
C TYR A 194 16.06 13.86 -18.53
N ALA A 195 14.89 13.48 -18.03
CA ALA A 195 14.51 13.69 -16.63
C ALA A 195 15.36 12.86 -15.68
N ASP A 196 15.64 11.61 -16.01
CA ASP A 196 16.50 10.71 -15.26
C ASP A 196 17.95 11.24 -15.19
N ALA A 197 18.47 11.72 -16.32
CA ALA A 197 19.80 12.34 -16.40
C ALA A 197 19.91 13.63 -15.57
N ASN A 198 18.84 14.40 -15.43
CA ASN A 198 18.82 15.68 -14.73
C ASN A 198 18.13 15.60 -13.34
N VAL A 199 17.88 14.41 -12.82
CA VAL A 199 17.24 14.16 -11.52
C VAL A 199 15.92 14.95 -11.36
N LYS A 200 15.09 14.92 -12.41
CA LYS A 200 13.76 15.54 -12.38
C LYS A 200 12.75 14.58 -11.75
N TYR A 201 12.66 14.62 -10.43
CA TYR A 201 11.85 13.70 -9.62
C TYR A 201 10.38 13.67 -10.06
N ASP A 202 9.83 14.81 -10.45
CA ASP A 202 8.42 14.94 -10.89
C ASP A 202 8.06 14.10 -12.13
N VAL A 203 9.06 13.67 -12.91
CA VAL A 203 8.91 12.73 -14.02
C VAL A 203 9.23 11.30 -13.57
N THR A 204 10.38 11.10 -12.90
CA THR A 204 10.84 9.76 -12.55
C THR A 204 9.95 9.07 -11.50
N ARG A 205 9.23 9.82 -10.65
CA ARG A 205 8.22 9.25 -9.74
C ARG A 205 7.05 8.57 -10.48
N GLN A 206 6.83 8.93 -11.76
CA GLN A 206 5.76 8.36 -12.58
C GLN A 206 6.14 7.02 -13.24
N ASP A 207 7.36 6.51 -13.04
CA ASP A 207 7.89 5.31 -13.69
C ASP A 207 7.04 4.06 -13.45
N ASN A 208 6.49 3.92 -12.26
CA ASN A 208 5.75 2.74 -11.84
C ASN A 208 4.22 2.96 -11.75
N VAL A 209 3.71 4.05 -12.33
CA VAL A 209 2.28 4.38 -12.27
C VAL A 209 1.47 3.52 -13.25
N LEU A 210 2.04 3.15 -14.38
CA LEU A 210 1.36 2.29 -15.36
C LEU A 210 1.86 0.84 -15.26
N PRO A 211 0.98 -0.16 -15.47
CA PRO A 211 1.35 -1.57 -15.36
C PRO A 211 2.41 -1.94 -16.39
N LEU A 212 3.36 -2.78 -15.97
CA LEU A 212 4.48 -3.24 -16.80
C LEU A 212 5.32 -2.09 -17.40
N SER A 213 5.29 -0.91 -16.78
CA SER A 213 6.10 0.23 -17.23
C SER A 213 7.58 -0.04 -16.95
N TYR A 214 8.39 0.15 -17.97
CA TYR A 214 9.85 0.08 -17.88
C TYR A 214 10.44 1.19 -18.74
N PRO A 215 10.54 2.40 -18.21
CA PRO A 215 11.01 3.54 -19.00
C PRO A 215 12.47 3.38 -19.39
N ALA A 216 12.85 3.96 -20.53
CA ALA A 216 14.20 3.93 -21.00
C ALA A 216 15.11 4.79 -20.11
N THR A 217 16.27 4.25 -19.73
CA THR A 217 17.32 4.95 -19.00
C THR A 217 18.62 4.96 -19.81
N ALA A 218 19.39 6.02 -19.69
CA ALA A 218 20.65 6.14 -20.37
C ALA A 218 21.80 6.62 -19.46
N LYS A 219 21.63 6.56 -18.12
CA LYS A 219 22.63 7.05 -17.15
C LYS A 219 24.03 6.51 -17.40
N THR A 220 24.18 5.20 -17.57
CA THR A 220 25.47 4.56 -17.81
C THR A 220 26.12 5.04 -19.12
N PHE A 221 25.30 5.18 -20.16
CA PHE A 221 25.77 5.70 -21.46
C PHE A 221 26.20 7.16 -21.33
N LEU A 222 25.37 8.01 -20.74
CA LEU A 222 25.66 9.44 -20.57
C LEU A 222 26.87 9.68 -19.67
N ALA A 223 27.05 8.89 -18.61
CA ALA A 223 28.23 8.95 -17.74
C ALA A 223 29.50 8.52 -18.47
N ARG A 224 29.44 7.49 -19.32
CA ARG A 224 30.57 7.03 -20.12
C ARG A 224 31.10 8.09 -21.11
N TYR A 225 30.19 8.91 -21.60
CA TYR A 225 30.54 10.03 -22.49
C TYR A 225 30.72 11.36 -21.76
N GLN A 226 30.83 11.33 -20.42
CA GLN A 226 31.03 12.51 -19.55
C GLN A 226 29.95 13.61 -19.69
N LEU A 227 28.76 13.21 -20.13
CA LEU A 227 27.63 14.13 -20.27
C LEU A 227 26.90 14.38 -18.93
N ILE A 228 27.10 13.49 -17.94
CA ILE A 228 26.57 13.61 -16.57
C ILE A 228 27.62 13.16 -15.56
N ASP A 229 27.57 13.74 -14.36
CA ASP A 229 28.38 13.33 -13.20
C ASP A 229 27.54 12.54 -12.21
N LEU A 230 27.79 11.24 -12.09
CA LEU A 230 27.05 10.33 -11.21
C LEU A 230 27.25 10.66 -9.71
N ASN A 231 28.42 11.19 -9.34
CA ASN A 231 28.69 11.53 -7.95
C ASN A 231 27.84 12.74 -7.50
N LYS A 232 27.69 13.72 -8.38
CA LYS A 232 26.81 14.87 -8.12
C LYS A 232 25.33 14.47 -8.08
N GLN A 233 24.93 13.49 -8.88
CA GLN A 233 23.56 12.97 -8.85
C GLN A 233 23.25 12.21 -7.56
N SER A 234 24.17 11.39 -7.05
CA SER A 234 23.97 10.67 -5.79
C SER A 234 23.86 11.62 -4.60
N GLN A 235 24.64 12.69 -4.54
CA GLN A 235 24.49 13.72 -3.53
C GLN A 235 23.13 14.42 -3.56
N ILE A 236 22.64 14.79 -4.76
CA ILE A 236 21.30 15.41 -4.91
C ILE A 236 20.18 14.45 -4.49
N GLN A 237 20.35 13.15 -4.70
CA GLN A 237 19.36 12.14 -4.25
C GLN A 237 19.36 11.99 -2.73
N LEU A 238 20.53 11.99 -2.08
CA LEU A 238 20.66 11.90 -0.63
C LEU A 238 20.06 13.13 0.07
N ASP A 239 20.29 14.34 -0.45
CA ASP A 239 19.70 15.58 0.07
C ASP A 239 18.15 15.61 -0.02
N LYS A 240 17.55 14.84 -0.93
CA LYS A 240 16.10 14.75 -1.09
C LYS A 240 15.43 13.62 -0.31
N LEU A 241 16.19 12.68 0.23
CA LEU A 241 15.72 11.63 1.12
C LEU A 241 15.58 12.10 2.59
N SER A 242 15.65 13.40 2.84
CA SER A 242 15.36 13.94 4.16
C SER A 242 13.93 13.59 4.56
N LEU A 243 13.77 12.88 5.67
CA LEU A 243 12.46 12.62 6.26
C LEU A 243 11.77 13.97 6.54
N PRO A 244 10.45 14.06 6.34
CA PRO A 244 9.72 15.27 6.60
C PRO A 244 9.88 15.69 8.06
N GLN A 245 10.08 16.97 8.31
CA GLN A 245 10.35 17.50 9.65
C GLN A 245 9.09 17.59 10.54
N GLN A 246 7.90 17.51 9.96
CA GLN A 246 6.64 17.57 10.70
C GLN A 246 5.58 16.69 10.07
N PHE A 247 4.88 15.92 10.90
CA PHE A 247 3.63 15.23 10.52
C PHE A 247 2.46 16.00 11.11
N SER A 248 1.50 16.37 10.26
CA SER A 248 0.27 17.00 10.70
C SER A 248 -0.80 15.94 10.94
N TYR A 249 -0.93 15.49 12.19
CA TYR A 249 -2.05 14.62 12.59
C TYR A 249 -3.11 15.45 13.30
N GLN A 250 -4.09 15.96 12.56
CA GLN A 250 -5.31 16.51 13.14
C GLN A 250 -6.38 15.41 13.17
N HIS A 251 -6.65 14.88 14.35
CA HIS A 251 -7.68 13.88 14.56
C HIS A 251 -8.99 14.56 14.99
N ASN A 252 -9.99 14.53 14.14
CA ASN A 252 -11.36 14.85 14.53
C ASN A 252 -12.04 13.56 14.97
N MET A 253 -12.32 13.44 16.26
CA MET A 253 -12.89 12.25 16.85
C MET A 253 -14.41 12.28 16.84
N VAL A 254 -15.03 11.19 16.37
CA VAL A 254 -16.47 10.98 16.43
C VAL A 254 -16.73 9.70 17.24
N CYS A 255 -17.44 9.82 18.35
CA CYS A 255 -17.77 8.69 19.21
C CYS A 255 -19.27 8.36 19.10
N GLN A 256 -19.60 7.09 18.98
CA GLN A 256 -20.96 6.56 19.06
C GLN A 256 -21.17 5.83 20.38
N GLU A 257 -22.38 5.84 20.89
CA GLU A 257 -22.72 5.03 22.05
C GLU A 257 -22.76 3.55 21.65
N THR A 258 -21.88 2.75 22.26
CA THR A 258 -21.84 1.31 22.05
C THR A 258 -22.45 0.60 23.25
N THR A 259 -23.59 -0.05 23.04
CA THR A 259 -24.36 -0.75 24.11
C THR A 259 -23.77 -2.10 24.52
N ALA A 260 -22.76 -2.63 23.81
CA ALA A 260 -22.26 -4.00 23.98
C ALA A 260 -20.72 -4.12 24.11
N SER A 261 -20.00 -3.05 24.43
CA SER A 261 -18.54 -3.16 24.44
C SER A 261 -18.01 -3.57 25.83
N ARG A 262 -17.05 -4.50 25.78
CA ARG A 262 -16.39 -5.05 26.97
C ARG A 262 -15.34 -4.07 27.46
N SER A 263 -15.22 -3.93 28.79
CA SER A 263 -14.16 -3.14 29.43
C SER A 263 -12.77 -3.62 28.98
N THR A 264 -11.89 -2.68 28.70
CA THR A 264 -10.55 -3.00 28.16
C THR A 264 -9.48 -2.18 28.88
N LEU A 265 -8.48 -2.88 29.39
CA LEU A 265 -7.35 -2.32 30.10
C LEU A 265 -6.05 -2.58 29.30
N LEU A 266 -5.32 -1.51 28.99
CA LEU A 266 -3.93 -1.56 28.57
C LEU A 266 -3.04 -1.20 29.75
N LEU A 267 -2.31 -2.17 30.26
CA LEU A 267 -1.42 -2.03 31.39
C LEU A 267 0.02 -1.92 30.89
N VAL A 268 0.65 -0.80 31.11
CA VAL A 268 2.01 -0.49 30.63
C VAL A 268 2.99 -0.62 31.77
N THR A 269 4.05 -1.41 31.59
CA THR A 269 5.09 -1.62 32.60
C THR A 269 6.48 -1.55 32.02
N ASP A 270 7.43 -1.00 32.76
CA ASP A 270 8.85 -0.99 32.39
C ASP A 270 9.55 -2.31 32.73
N ASN A 271 8.96 -3.13 33.58
CA ASN A 271 9.60 -4.31 34.12
C ASN A 271 8.73 -5.58 34.03
N PHE A 272 9.14 -6.50 33.19
CA PHE A 272 8.61 -7.84 33.13
C PHE A 272 9.43 -8.79 34.01
N SER A 273 9.27 -8.69 35.32
CA SER A 273 9.94 -9.63 36.24
C SER A 273 9.44 -11.06 36.04
N PRO A 274 10.25 -12.08 36.39
CA PRO A 274 9.81 -13.48 36.35
C PRO A 274 8.55 -13.75 37.19
N GLU A 275 8.39 -13.04 38.32
CA GLU A 275 7.19 -13.12 39.18
C GLU A 275 5.96 -12.61 38.43
N LEU A 276 6.08 -11.46 37.73
CA LEU A 276 5.00 -10.91 36.91
C LEU A 276 4.58 -11.89 35.82
N VAL A 277 5.55 -12.42 35.06
CA VAL A 277 5.29 -13.40 33.98
C VAL A 277 4.57 -14.63 34.51
N LYS A 278 5.00 -15.17 35.65
CA LYS A 278 4.32 -16.31 36.31
C LYS A 278 2.91 -15.96 36.74
N HIS A 279 2.72 -14.76 37.27
CA HIS A 279 1.39 -14.28 37.68
C HIS A 279 0.45 -14.14 36.48
N LEU A 280 0.90 -13.50 35.38
CA LEU A 280 0.10 -13.32 34.17
C LEU A 280 -0.32 -14.67 33.56
N ALA A 281 0.61 -15.64 33.50
CA ALA A 281 0.31 -16.98 33.02
C ALA A 281 -0.72 -17.68 33.91
N GLY A 282 -0.62 -17.54 35.25
CA GLY A 282 -1.59 -18.05 36.21
C GLY A 282 -2.95 -17.39 36.10
N ALA A 283 -3.01 -16.12 35.74
CA ALA A 283 -4.24 -15.37 35.49
C ALA A 283 -4.86 -15.65 34.10
N GLY A 284 -4.29 -16.57 33.32
CA GLY A 284 -4.83 -16.98 32.02
C GLY A 284 -4.48 -16.07 30.84
N LEU A 285 -3.58 -15.10 31.02
CA LEU A 285 -3.04 -14.31 29.91
C LEU A 285 -2.07 -15.17 29.09
N ARG A 286 -1.93 -14.85 27.83
CA ARG A 286 -1.02 -15.50 26.90
C ARG A 286 -0.09 -14.47 26.26
N PRO A 287 1.16 -14.82 25.98
CA PRO A 287 2.05 -13.94 25.25
C PRO A 287 1.53 -13.71 23.83
N LEU A 288 1.69 -12.49 23.33
CA LEU A 288 1.47 -12.14 21.94
C LEU A 288 2.83 -12.23 21.21
N GLU A 289 2.89 -13.06 20.20
CA GLU A 289 4.11 -13.21 19.39
C GLU A 289 4.33 -11.99 18.49
N GLN A 290 5.59 -11.67 18.21
CA GLN A 290 5.99 -10.63 17.24
C GLN A 290 5.38 -9.24 17.50
N HIS A 291 5.47 -8.76 18.74
CA HIS A 291 5.16 -7.37 19.05
C HIS A 291 6.44 -6.51 19.05
N PHE A 292 6.39 -5.34 18.39
CA PHE A 292 7.51 -4.42 18.26
C PHE A 292 7.21 -3.07 18.91
N ALA A 293 8.20 -2.53 19.59
CA ALA A 293 8.18 -1.19 20.18
C ALA A 293 9.51 -0.47 19.97
N PRO A 294 9.53 0.87 19.93
CA PRO A 294 10.77 1.63 19.97
C PRO A 294 11.61 1.27 21.19
N VAL A 295 12.93 1.27 21.03
CA VAL A 295 13.88 1.08 22.14
C VAL A 295 13.94 2.33 22.99
N SER A 296 13.78 3.51 22.39
CA SER A 296 13.68 4.78 23.08
C SER A 296 12.34 4.93 23.79
N THR A 297 12.33 5.14 25.11
CA THR A 297 11.13 5.35 25.93
C THR A 297 10.28 6.53 25.41
N VAL A 298 10.92 7.60 24.95
CA VAL A 298 10.22 8.78 24.39
C VAL A 298 9.46 8.40 23.13
N GLU A 299 10.11 7.68 22.21
CA GLU A 299 9.46 7.20 20.98
C GLU A 299 8.34 6.19 21.28
N ALA A 300 8.57 5.30 22.23
CA ALA A 300 7.57 4.31 22.67
C ALA A 300 6.31 4.98 23.21
N LEU A 301 6.44 6.00 24.04
CA LEU A 301 5.33 6.81 24.57
C LEU A 301 4.59 7.56 23.44
N LEU A 302 5.31 8.15 22.48
CA LEU A 302 4.70 8.79 21.32
C LEU A 302 3.93 7.81 20.45
N ASN A 303 4.49 6.62 20.19
CA ASN A 303 3.80 5.58 19.47
C ASN A 303 2.53 5.13 20.20
N LEU A 304 2.63 4.88 21.50
CA LEU A 304 1.54 4.31 22.29
C LEU A 304 0.39 5.30 22.55
N LEU A 305 0.71 6.52 22.95
CA LEU A 305 -0.29 7.50 23.41
C LEU A 305 -0.75 8.46 22.34
N TYR A 306 0.09 8.72 21.34
CA TYR A 306 -0.22 9.69 20.27
C TYR A 306 -0.38 9.02 18.91
N SER A 307 -0.05 7.72 18.80
CA SER A 307 0.04 6.97 17.53
C SER A 307 0.79 7.77 16.45
N LYS A 308 1.92 8.35 16.83
CA LYS A 308 2.78 9.18 15.96
C LYS A 308 4.12 8.52 15.73
N PHE A 309 4.67 8.72 14.52
CA PHE A 309 6.07 8.45 14.26
C PHE A 309 6.96 9.49 14.95
N MET A 310 8.16 9.09 15.34
CA MET A 310 9.15 10.07 15.80
C MET A 310 10.03 10.52 14.65
N ILE A 311 9.97 11.81 14.34
CA ILE A 311 10.87 12.45 13.36
C ILE A 311 11.55 13.70 13.94
N GLU A 312 11.17 14.17 15.13
CA GLU A 312 11.45 15.53 15.54
C GLU A 312 12.37 15.70 16.74
N GLN A 313 13.11 16.83 16.69
CA GLN A 313 13.87 17.40 17.81
C GLN A 313 12.97 17.78 19.02
N ASN A 314 11.65 17.84 18.87
CA ASN A 314 10.69 18.29 19.88
C ASN A 314 9.87 17.16 20.54
N ALA A 315 10.26 15.91 20.39
CA ALA A 315 9.53 14.75 20.91
C ALA A 315 9.28 14.83 22.44
N GLN A 316 10.28 15.23 23.21
CA GLN A 316 10.14 15.43 24.66
C GLN A 316 9.16 16.55 25.00
N GLN A 317 9.09 17.61 24.21
CA GLN A 317 8.16 18.71 24.43
C GLN A 317 6.70 18.29 24.16
N GLN A 318 6.47 17.42 23.18
CA GLN A 318 5.13 16.90 22.91
C GLN A 318 4.58 16.08 24.09
N LEU A 319 5.43 15.34 24.78
CA LEU A 319 5.03 14.53 25.95
C LEU A 319 4.69 15.38 27.20
N GLN A 320 5.03 16.66 27.22
CA GLN A 320 4.72 17.54 28.37
C GLN A 320 3.23 17.89 28.49
N THR A 321 2.45 17.70 27.44
CA THR A 321 1.01 17.97 27.41
C THR A 321 0.23 16.71 27.09
N ALA A 322 -0.99 16.59 27.60
CA ALA A 322 -1.87 15.47 27.29
C ALA A 322 -2.18 15.44 25.77
N PRO A 323 -2.40 14.25 25.18
CA PRO A 323 -2.75 14.14 23.76
C PRO A 323 -4.05 14.91 23.43
N SER A 324 -4.02 15.67 22.33
CA SER A 324 -5.17 16.51 21.92
C SER A 324 -6.44 15.70 21.63
N TRP A 325 -6.31 14.46 21.19
CA TRP A 325 -7.45 13.56 20.97
C TRP A 325 -8.22 13.23 22.25
N LEU A 326 -7.54 13.21 23.41
CA LEU A 326 -8.17 12.89 24.69
C LEU A 326 -9.22 13.95 25.08
N ALA A 327 -8.94 15.24 24.82
CA ALA A 327 -9.87 16.33 25.08
C ALA A 327 -11.12 16.34 24.16
N GLN A 328 -11.07 15.59 23.06
CA GLN A 328 -12.19 15.49 22.11
C GLN A 328 -13.16 14.34 22.45
N LEU A 329 -12.79 13.47 23.38
CA LEU A 329 -13.63 12.36 23.80
C LEU A 329 -14.66 12.80 24.83
N PRO A 330 -15.83 12.14 24.88
CA PRO A 330 -16.75 12.30 25.99
C PRO A 330 -16.06 12.00 27.31
N GLU A 331 -16.35 12.80 28.34
CA GLU A 331 -15.75 12.68 29.66
C GLU A 331 -15.87 11.25 30.22
N GLY A 332 -14.77 10.71 30.76
CA GLY A 332 -14.73 9.36 31.31
C GLY A 332 -14.77 8.21 30.28
N ARG A 333 -14.77 8.49 28.97
CA ARG A 333 -14.82 7.44 27.92
C ARG A 333 -13.54 6.60 27.91
N ILE A 334 -12.38 7.26 27.91
CA ILE A 334 -11.07 6.62 28.04
C ILE A 334 -10.30 7.36 29.15
N SER A 335 -9.65 6.62 30.02
CA SER A 335 -8.74 7.20 31.02
C SER A 335 -7.29 6.82 30.72
N ILE A 336 -6.39 7.76 30.98
CA ILE A 336 -4.94 7.50 31.02
C ILE A 336 -4.49 7.88 32.40
N SER A 337 -3.92 6.93 33.16
CA SER A 337 -3.56 7.10 34.57
C SER A 337 -2.29 6.32 34.91
N ARG A 338 -1.77 6.54 36.11
CA ARG A 338 -0.68 5.75 36.67
C ARG A 338 -1.05 5.20 38.05
N SER A 339 -0.41 4.14 38.48
CA SER A 339 -0.48 3.70 39.88
C SER A 339 0.23 4.72 40.78
N ALA A 340 -0.09 4.68 42.10
CA ALA A 340 0.52 5.61 43.04
C ALA A 340 2.03 5.41 43.18
N GLU A 341 2.52 4.20 42.94
CA GLU A 341 3.92 3.80 43.11
C GLU A 341 4.74 3.97 41.82
N THR A 342 4.09 4.26 40.70
CA THR A 342 4.75 4.39 39.39
C THR A 342 4.87 5.86 39.00
N GLU A 343 6.07 6.29 38.72
CA GLU A 343 6.36 7.62 38.21
C GLU A 343 6.83 7.52 36.76
N VAL A 344 6.25 8.34 35.88
CA VAL A 344 6.64 8.43 34.47
C VAL A 344 7.12 9.86 34.21
N ALA A 345 8.42 10.07 34.37
CA ALA A 345 9.03 11.40 34.33
C ALA A 345 8.79 12.15 33.01
N GLN A 346 8.57 11.43 31.90
CA GLN A 346 8.28 12.00 30.57
C GLN A 346 6.85 12.55 30.45
N LEU A 347 5.92 12.17 31.36
CA LEU A 347 4.49 12.50 31.32
C LEU A 347 4.04 13.26 32.56
N PRO A 348 4.42 14.54 32.75
CA PRO A 348 4.10 15.30 33.98
C PRO A 348 2.60 15.53 34.20
N TRP A 349 1.79 15.43 33.14
CA TRP A 349 0.32 15.54 33.21
C TRP A 349 -0.37 14.28 33.69
N LEU A 350 0.35 13.15 33.80
CA LEU A 350 -0.22 11.85 34.13
C LEU A 350 -0.52 11.75 35.63
N ASN A 351 -1.79 11.61 35.95
CA ASN A 351 -2.28 11.59 37.32
C ASN A 351 -2.59 10.17 37.82
N VAL A 352 -2.62 10.02 39.15
CA VAL A 352 -3.17 8.81 39.78
C VAL A 352 -4.69 8.91 39.75
N ALA A 353 -5.33 7.96 39.06
CA ALA A 353 -6.79 7.89 38.99
C ALA A 353 -7.25 6.43 38.89
N ALA A 354 -8.47 6.17 39.33
CA ALA A 354 -9.10 4.87 39.09
C ALA A 354 -9.35 4.64 37.62
N PRO A 355 -9.08 3.43 37.08
CA PRO A 355 -9.31 3.13 35.68
C PRO A 355 -10.80 3.19 35.31
N ALA A 356 -11.11 3.80 34.17
CA ALA A 356 -12.43 3.81 33.53
C ALA A 356 -12.71 2.52 32.75
N GLN A 357 -13.85 2.43 32.07
CA GLN A 357 -14.21 1.26 31.28
C GLN A 357 -13.15 0.92 30.21
N TYR A 358 -12.51 1.94 29.62
CA TYR A 358 -11.36 1.81 28.72
C TYR A 358 -10.21 2.60 29.33
N SER A 359 -9.09 1.94 29.54
CA SER A 359 -8.01 2.57 30.30
C SER A 359 -6.64 2.20 29.78
N ILE A 360 -5.72 3.17 29.83
CA ILE A 360 -4.29 2.95 29.75
C ILE A 360 -3.70 3.28 31.13
N VAL A 361 -3.12 2.30 31.79
CA VAL A 361 -2.58 2.46 33.15
C VAL A 361 -1.09 2.12 33.14
N PHE A 362 -0.28 3.04 33.64
CA PHE A 362 1.14 2.81 33.86
C PHE A 362 1.35 2.27 35.27
N ASP A 363 1.86 1.04 35.36
CA ASP A 363 2.11 0.37 36.64
C ASP A 363 3.34 -0.57 36.52
N ASN A 364 4.37 -0.33 37.33
CA ASN A 364 5.59 -1.14 37.35
C ASN A 364 5.52 -2.34 38.29
N THR A 365 4.47 -2.41 39.10
CA THR A 365 4.18 -3.51 40.05
C THR A 365 2.75 -4.04 39.88
N PRO A 366 2.29 -4.37 38.67
CA PRO A 366 0.87 -4.64 38.40
C PRO A 366 0.32 -5.86 39.14
N TYR A 367 1.16 -6.79 39.56
CA TYR A 367 0.76 -7.95 40.37
C TYR A 367 0.27 -7.56 41.79
N GLN A 368 0.73 -6.42 42.31
CA GLN A 368 0.27 -5.91 43.65
C GLN A 368 -1.14 -5.33 43.54
N HIS A 369 -1.51 -4.74 42.41
CA HIS A 369 -2.79 -4.11 42.16
C HIS A 369 -3.74 -4.99 41.35
N TRP A 370 -3.41 -6.29 41.17
CA TRP A 370 -4.10 -7.17 40.25
C TRP A 370 -5.59 -7.34 40.55
N GLN A 371 -6.00 -7.25 41.82
CA GLN A 371 -7.41 -7.36 42.20
C GLN A 371 -8.28 -6.27 41.55
N SER A 372 -7.75 -5.06 41.37
CA SER A 372 -8.46 -3.97 40.70
C SER A 372 -8.45 -4.12 39.17
N TYR A 373 -7.42 -4.78 38.61
CA TYR A 373 -7.30 -4.98 37.18
C TYR A 373 -8.05 -6.20 36.68
N SER A 374 -8.18 -7.24 37.47
CA SER A 374 -8.83 -8.51 37.09
C SER A 374 -10.33 -8.39 36.79
N GLN A 375 -10.96 -7.27 37.15
CA GLN A 375 -12.37 -6.98 36.79
C GLN A 375 -12.57 -6.60 35.32
N PHE A 376 -11.51 -6.27 34.58
CA PHE A 376 -11.63 -5.94 33.17
C PHE A 376 -11.82 -7.20 32.34
N ALA A 377 -12.72 -7.12 31.36
CA ALA A 377 -12.99 -8.23 30.44
C ALA A 377 -11.81 -8.52 29.51
N ASN A 378 -11.17 -7.47 29.03
CA ASN A 378 -9.98 -7.56 28.18
C ASN A 378 -8.81 -6.87 28.89
N ILE A 379 -7.74 -7.60 29.10
CA ILE A 379 -6.52 -7.11 29.73
C ILE A 379 -5.36 -7.34 28.77
N VAL A 380 -4.58 -6.30 28.54
CA VAL A 380 -3.32 -6.36 27.80
C VAL A 380 -2.24 -5.77 28.71
N VAL A 381 -1.18 -6.52 28.94
CA VAL A 381 0.01 -6.05 29.66
C VAL A 381 1.14 -5.94 28.67
N LEU A 382 1.70 -4.75 28.51
CA LEU A 382 2.73 -4.47 27.52
C LEU A 382 3.96 -3.81 28.16
N GLY A 383 5.13 -4.23 27.71
CA GLY A 383 6.40 -3.59 28.02
C GLY A 383 6.48 -2.24 27.34
N LEU A 384 6.89 -1.20 28.06
CA LEU A 384 6.92 0.16 27.54
C LEU A 384 7.84 0.30 26.34
N SER A 385 8.99 -0.36 26.31
CA SER A 385 9.97 -0.26 25.23
C SER A 385 10.45 -1.62 24.73
N GLY A 386 10.89 -1.64 23.47
CA GLY A 386 11.59 -2.79 22.91
C GLY A 386 13.00 -2.93 23.43
N SER A 387 13.59 -4.12 23.37
CA SER A 387 14.95 -4.37 23.83
C SER A 387 15.79 -5.07 22.77
N HIS A 388 16.68 -4.31 22.13
CA HIS A 388 17.71 -4.85 21.24
C HIS A 388 18.86 -3.89 21.04
N LYS A 389 20.08 -4.40 20.81
CA LYS A 389 21.28 -3.55 20.71
C LYS A 389 21.47 -2.91 19.32
N GLN A 390 20.90 -3.48 18.28
CA GLN A 390 21.18 -3.10 16.89
C GLN A 390 19.98 -2.42 16.19
N PHE A 391 18.80 -2.48 16.76
CA PHE A 391 17.59 -1.96 16.12
C PHE A 391 16.98 -0.84 16.97
N SER A 392 16.51 0.20 16.32
CA SER A 392 15.77 1.29 16.95
C SER A 392 14.33 0.88 17.30
N LEU A 393 13.76 -0.07 16.53
CA LEU A 393 12.49 -0.73 16.78
C LEU A 393 12.75 -2.23 17.05
N ALA A 394 12.35 -2.73 18.19
CA ALA A 394 12.74 -4.05 18.67
C ALA A 394 11.56 -4.81 19.29
N PRO A 395 11.66 -6.14 19.43
CA PRO A 395 10.64 -6.93 20.13
C PRO A 395 10.40 -6.40 21.54
N ALA A 396 9.13 -6.28 21.91
CA ALA A 396 8.65 -5.96 23.24
C ALA A 396 7.69 -7.04 23.74
N THR A 397 7.70 -7.24 25.06
CA THR A 397 6.86 -8.28 25.68
C THR A 397 5.42 -7.78 25.79
N VAL A 398 4.47 -8.62 25.35
CA VAL A 398 3.03 -8.35 25.50
C VAL A 398 2.32 -9.63 25.94
N TRP A 399 1.42 -9.49 26.91
CA TRP A 399 0.55 -10.57 27.39
C TRP A 399 -0.90 -10.11 27.33
N SER A 400 -1.83 -11.01 26.93
CA SER A 400 -3.25 -10.67 26.83
C SER A 400 -4.15 -11.87 27.09
N ASN A 401 -5.33 -11.60 27.72
CA ASN A 401 -6.46 -12.52 27.76
C ASN A 401 -7.50 -12.25 26.67
N TRP A 402 -7.30 -11.22 25.84
CA TRP A 402 -8.28 -10.76 24.85
C TRP A 402 -8.45 -11.78 23.72
N ALA A 403 -9.61 -12.45 23.68
CA ALA A 403 -9.86 -13.54 22.74
C ALA A 403 -9.77 -13.14 21.26
N ALA A 404 -10.17 -11.91 20.92
CA ALA A 404 -10.11 -11.41 19.54
C ALA A 404 -8.66 -11.28 19.02
N LEU A 405 -7.70 -10.96 19.89
CA LEU A 405 -6.28 -10.90 19.52
C LEU A 405 -5.68 -12.29 19.24
N ARG A 406 -6.30 -13.36 19.75
CA ARG A 406 -5.87 -14.74 19.46
C ARG A 406 -6.18 -15.18 18.02
N GLN A 407 -7.07 -14.44 17.34
CA GLN A 407 -7.41 -14.69 15.93
C GLN A 407 -6.44 -14.01 14.96
N LEU A 408 -5.50 -13.20 15.48
CA LEU A 408 -4.41 -12.67 14.68
C LEU A 408 -3.64 -13.83 14.05
N GLN A 409 -3.37 -13.72 12.76
CA GLN A 409 -2.65 -14.77 12.03
C GLN A 409 -1.27 -14.99 12.66
N PRO A 410 -0.77 -16.24 12.70
CA PRO A 410 0.62 -16.52 13.03
C PRO A 410 1.52 -15.63 12.15
N HIS A 411 2.53 -15.02 12.74
CA HIS A 411 3.45 -14.07 12.08
C HIS A 411 2.86 -12.70 11.72
N GLN A 412 1.70 -12.33 12.23
CA GLN A 412 1.21 -10.96 12.11
C GLN A 412 1.92 -10.07 13.14
N VAL A 413 2.80 -9.20 12.64
CA VAL A 413 3.49 -8.21 13.47
C VAL A 413 2.50 -7.21 14.05
N THR A 414 2.65 -6.89 15.34
CA THR A 414 1.92 -5.84 16.05
C THR A 414 2.90 -4.80 16.57
N GLN A 415 2.45 -3.56 16.78
CA GLN A 415 3.29 -2.46 17.22
C GLN A 415 2.62 -1.60 18.28
N HIS A 416 3.37 -0.79 19.00
CA HIS A 416 2.82 0.19 19.94
C HIS A 416 1.85 1.18 19.26
N LEU A 417 2.08 1.54 18.00
CA LEU A 417 1.19 2.38 17.19
C LEU A 417 -0.23 1.81 17.07
N ASP A 418 -0.39 0.48 17.16
CA ASP A 418 -1.66 -0.21 16.93
C ASP A 418 -2.62 -0.16 18.13
N TRP A 419 -2.11 0.08 19.33
CA TRP A 419 -2.94 -0.02 20.55
C TRP A 419 -3.95 1.11 20.69
N LEU A 420 -3.54 2.36 20.39
CA LEU A 420 -4.45 3.50 20.48
C LEU A 420 -5.63 3.38 19.51
N PRO A 421 -5.45 3.13 18.20
CA PRO A 421 -6.56 2.91 17.28
C PRO A 421 -7.46 1.75 17.69
N THR A 422 -6.87 0.68 18.25
CA THR A 422 -7.62 -0.49 18.73
C THR A 422 -8.49 -0.15 19.93
N LEU A 423 -7.95 0.58 20.91
CA LEU A 423 -8.68 1.00 22.11
C LEU A 423 -9.81 1.99 21.78
N LEU A 424 -9.52 2.96 20.91
CA LEU A 424 -10.52 3.93 20.42
C LEU A 424 -11.68 3.24 19.71
N ALA A 425 -11.37 2.28 18.82
CA ALA A 425 -12.40 1.51 18.13
C ALA A 425 -13.27 0.70 19.10
N GLN A 426 -12.67 0.10 20.14
CA GLN A 426 -13.43 -0.58 21.21
C GLN A 426 -14.32 0.37 22.00
N ALA A 427 -13.86 1.59 22.25
CA ALA A 427 -14.63 2.64 22.88
C ALA A 427 -15.72 3.25 21.99
N GLY A 428 -15.88 2.77 20.76
CA GLY A 428 -16.83 3.29 19.77
C GLY A 428 -16.42 4.64 19.17
N CYS A 429 -15.15 5.00 19.26
CA CYS A 429 -14.61 6.26 18.77
C CYS A 429 -13.82 6.04 17.49
N GLN A 430 -14.08 6.83 16.47
CA GLN A 430 -13.39 6.78 15.18
C GLN A 430 -12.81 8.17 14.86
N SER A 431 -11.63 8.19 14.25
CA SER A 431 -11.05 9.40 13.68
C SER A 431 -11.46 9.52 12.21
N GLN A 432 -11.67 10.75 11.75
CA GLN A 432 -11.87 11.04 10.32
C GLN A 432 -10.59 10.88 9.51
N THR A 433 -9.44 10.98 10.17
CA THR A 433 -8.12 10.74 9.56
C THR A 433 -7.58 9.36 9.93
N THR A 434 -6.81 8.77 9.03
CA THR A 434 -6.18 7.45 9.26
C THR A 434 -5.04 7.58 10.27
N TRP A 435 -5.02 6.67 11.24
CA TRP A 435 -3.91 6.53 12.17
C TRP A 435 -2.70 5.85 11.48
N PRO A 436 -1.46 6.18 11.86
CA PRO A 436 -0.29 5.39 11.45
C PRO A 436 -0.38 3.92 11.83
N GLY A 437 -0.86 3.64 13.04
CA GLY A 437 -1.13 2.28 13.51
C GLY A 437 -2.45 1.70 12.99
N ASP A 438 -2.60 0.39 13.12
CA ASP A 438 -3.78 -0.36 12.72
C ASP A 438 -4.72 -0.63 13.92
N ASN A 439 -6.01 -0.71 13.66
CA ASN A 439 -6.91 -1.39 14.58
C ASN A 439 -6.64 -2.91 14.50
N LEU A 440 -6.12 -3.51 15.57
CA LEU A 440 -5.75 -4.92 15.60
C LEU A 440 -6.93 -5.88 15.40
N LEU A 441 -8.17 -5.42 15.64
CA LEU A 441 -9.37 -6.21 15.41
C LEU A 441 -9.79 -6.23 13.93
N HIS A 442 -9.38 -5.22 13.17
CA HIS A 442 -9.63 -5.08 11.74
C HIS A 442 -8.37 -4.50 11.06
N PRO A 443 -7.26 -5.28 11.02
CA PRO A 443 -6.00 -4.80 10.49
C PRO A 443 -6.10 -4.52 8.98
N ARG A 444 -5.39 -3.49 8.54
CA ARG A 444 -5.27 -3.19 7.11
C ARG A 444 -4.44 -4.26 6.39
N VAL A 445 -4.69 -4.44 5.11
CA VAL A 445 -3.94 -5.39 4.27
C VAL A 445 -2.52 -4.91 3.96
N LEU A 446 -2.27 -3.62 4.15
CA LEU A 446 -0.98 -2.97 3.85
C LEU A 446 0.13 -3.46 4.79
N PRO A 447 1.40 -3.43 4.33
CA PRO A 447 2.54 -3.63 5.20
C PRO A 447 2.51 -2.68 6.40
N LYS A 448 2.94 -3.14 7.57
CA LYS A 448 3.04 -2.27 8.73
C LYS A 448 4.26 -1.38 8.61
N LEU A 449 4.11 -0.13 9.04
CA LEU A 449 5.13 0.90 8.94
C LEU A 449 5.42 1.48 10.33
N ASN A 450 6.69 1.74 10.60
CA ASN A 450 7.14 2.57 11.71
C ASN A 450 8.33 3.43 11.30
N ILE A 451 8.56 4.53 12.01
CA ILE A 451 9.76 5.34 11.90
C ILE A 451 10.32 5.47 13.32
N SER A 452 11.51 4.99 13.52
CA SER A 452 12.18 4.99 14.82
C SER A 452 13.69 5.16 14.63
N GLY A 453 14.32 5.98 15.47
CA GLY A 453 15.75 6.28 15.36
C GLY A 453 16.20 6.85 14.02
N GLY A 454 15.32 7.53 13.28
CA GLY A 454 15.58 8.04 11.94
C GLY A 454 15.57 6.97 10.84
N GLU A 455 15.19 5.75 11.15
CA GLU A 455 15.03 4.64 10.19
C GLU A 455 13.57 4.43 9.82
N ILE A 456 13.29 4.13 8.54
CA ILE A 456 11.98 3.70 8.05
C ILE A 456 11.94 2.18 8.12
N ILE A 457 11.00 1.62 8.87
CA ILE A 457 10.90 0.19 9.15
C ILE A 457 9.55 -0.31 8.68
N SER A 458 9.55 -1.25 7.73
CA SER A 458 8.34 -1.83 7.16
C SER A 458 8.30 -3.34 7.41
N PHE A 459 7.11 -3.88 7.73
CA PHE A 459 6.88 -5.28 8.01
C PHE A 459 5.85 -5.90 7.08
N LYS A 460 6.17 -7.10 6.58
CA LYS A 460 5.26 -7.92 5.79
C LYS A 460 5.45 -9.38 6.14
N LYS A 461 4.47 -9.98 6.81
CA LYS A 461 4.61 -11.33 7.38
C LYS A 461 5.86 -11.39 8.29
N ASP A 462 6.77 -12.34 8.05
CA ASP A 462 8.03 -12.46 8.77
C ASP A 462 9.17 -11.57 8.25
N LYS A 463 8.94 -10.79 7.19
CA LYS A 463 9.97 -9.93 6.61
C LYS A 463 9.92 -8.53 7.23
N MET A 464 11.07 -8.04 7.69
CA MET A 464 11.30 -6.68 8.15
C MET A 464 12.32 -6.00 7.24
N VAL A 465 11.96 -4.87 6.64
CA VAL A 465 12.85 -4.05 5.81
C VAL A 465 13.14 -2.77 6.56
N ILE A 466 14.40 -2.42 6.71
CA ILE A 466 14.87 -1.17 7.32
C ILE A 466 15.58 -0.35 6.24
N LEU A 467 15.08 0.87 6.02
CA LEU A 467 15.71 1.86 5.16
C LEU A 467 16.30 2.98 6.06
N ARG A 468 17.58 3.28 5.86
CA ARG A 468 18.30 4.31 6.61
C ARG A 468 18.36 5.63 5.85
N ALA A 469 18.66 6.69 6.55
CA ALA A 469 18.78 8.04 6.00
C ALA A 469 19.86 8.16 4.89
N ASP A 470 20.90 7.32 4.93
CA ASP A 470 21.94 7.25 3.90
C ASP A 470 21.51 6.50 2.62
N GLY A 471 20.26 6.02 2.57
CA GLY A 471 19.72 5.23 1.48
C GLY A 471 20.11 3.76 1.53
N SER A 472 20.91 3.33 2.51
CA SER A 472 21.19 1.91 2.71
C SER A 472 19.96 1.19 3.25
N TYR A 473 19.80 -0.06 2.86
CA TYR A 473 18.71 -0.89 3.36
C TYR A 473 19.22 -2.25 3.81
N GLY A 474 18.44 -2.88 4.66
CA GLY A 474 18.66 -4.26 5.07
C GLY A 474 17.33 -4.99 5.20
N VAL A 475 17.38 -6.31 5.07
CA VAL A 475 16.23 -7.20 5.18
C VAL A 475 16.50 -8.23 6.26
N TRP A 476 15.55 -8.38 7.19
CA TRP A 476 15.63 -9.33 8.30
C TRP A 476 14.35 -10.14 8.44
N SER A 477 14.43 -11.30 9.09
CA SER A 477 13.26 -11.99 9.61
C SER A 477 12.73 -11.26 10.84
N ALA A 478 11.45 -10.90 10.87
CA ALA A 478 10.85 -10.25 12.03
C ALA A 478 10.80 -11.18 13.25
N GLY A 479 10.60 -12.51 13.05
CA GLY A 479 10.54 -13.46 14.14
C GLY A 479 11.87 -13.78 14.78
N THR A 480 12.95 -13.85 14.01
CA THR A 480 14.27 -14.26 14.49
C THR A 480 15.31 -13.15 14.53
N LEU A 481 15.05 -12.02 13.88
CA LEU A 481 15.97 -10.89 13.70
C LEU A 481 17.30 -11.27 13.00
N VAL A 482 17.27 -12.34 12.21
CA VAL A 482 18.43 -12.78 11.41
C VAL A 482 18.38 -12.08 10.04
N PRO A 483 19.51 -11.61 9.52
CA PRO A 483 19.57 -11.03 8.17
C PRO A 483 19.10 -12.04 7.12
N LEU A 484 18.28 -11.57 6.18
CA LEU A 484 17.82 -12.36 5.03
C LEU A 484 18.58 -11.89 3.78
N ASN A 485 19.08 -12.85 2.99
CA ASN A 485 19.68 -12.57 1.68
C ASN A 485 18.62 -12.36 0.60
N ASP A 486 17.52 -11.72 0.95
CA ASP A 486 16.42 -11.41 0.05
C ASP A 486 16.66 -10.09 -0.69
N ARG A 487 16.15 -10.03 -1.91
CA ARG A 487 16.08 -8.76 -2.63
C ARG A 487 15.11 -7.81 -1.92
N LEU A 488 15.37 -6.50 -2.08
CA LEU A 488 14.48 -5.46 -1.57
C LEU A 488 13.05 -5.69 -2.13
N ASP A 489 12.08 -5.71 -1.23
CA ASP A 489 10.67 -5.77 -1.57
C ASP A 489 10.22 -4.34 -1.95
N LEU A 490 10.28 -4.02 -3.25
CA LEU A 490 9.91 -2.70 -3.76
C LEU A 490 8.48 -2.29 -3.39
N PRO A 491 7.46 -3.15 -3.45
CA PRO A 491 6.13 -2.82 -2.95
C PRO A 491 6.10 -2.36 -1.50
N MET A 492 6.83 -3.01 -0.60
CA MET A 492 6.91 -2.59 0.80
C MET A 492 7.52 -1.20 0.96
N LEU A 493 8.59 -0.92 0.22
CA LEU A 493 9.26 0.37 0.27
C LEU A 493 8.39 1.48 -0.32
N THR A 494 7.78 1.23 -1.48
CA THR A 494 6.89 2.19 -2.15
C THR A 494 5.69 2.55 -1.27
N ASP A 495 5.05 1.54 -0.64
CA ASP A 495 3.95 1.77 0.30
C ASP A 495 4.42 2.63 1.50
N ALA A 496 5.56 2.29 2.08
CA ALA A 496 6.11 3.03 3.20
C ALA A 496 6.36 4.51 2.85
N LEU A 497 7.01 4.78 1.72
CA LEU A 497 7.31 6.15 1.28
C LEU A 497 6.04 6.95 0.94
N LYS A 498 5.06 6.35 0.26
CA LYS A 498 3.77 6.99 -0.03
C LYS A 498 3.00 7.36 1.23
N ARG A 499 2.94 6.46 2.20
CA ARG A 499 2.26 6.71 3.49
C ARG A 499 2.93 7.79 4.31
N ILE A 500 4.26 7.91 4.24
CA ILE A 500 5.00 9.00 4.85
C ILE A 500 4.66 10.32 4.15
N GLU A 501 4.66 10.36 2.81
CA GLU A 501 4.30 11.55 2.03
C GLU A 501 2.88 12.03 2.33
N GLN A 502 1.90 11.12 2.36
CA GLN A 502 0.50 11.42 2.70
C GLN A 502 0.31 11.93 4.14
N SER A 503 1.22 11.60 5.04
CA SER A 503 1.16 12.04 6.44
C SER A 503 1.73 13.45 6.65
N THR A 504 2.30 14.05 5.60
CA THR A 504 2.95 15.38 5.62
C THR A 504 2.11 16.47 4.95
N GLU A 505 1.12 16.11 4.17
CA GLU A 505 0.09 17.00 3.61
C GLU A 505 -1.03 17.27 4.63
#